data_e98e98608cb072573bb9e159f6a5c442
#
_entry.id   e98e98608cb072573bb9e159f6a5c442
#
_cell.length_a   1.000
_cell.length_b   1.000
_cell.length_c   1.000
_cell.angle_alpha   90.00
_cell.angle_beta   90.00
_cell.angle_gamma   90.00
#
_symmetry.space_group_name_H-M   'P 1'
#
loop_
_entity.id
_entity.type
_entity.pdbx_description
1 polymer ?
#
loop_
_entity_poly.entity_id
_entity_poly.type
_entity_poly.pdbx_seq_one_letter_code
_entity_poly.pdbx_strand_id
1 'polypeptide(L)'
;SLSNGARAYGVSLAYVSECVRAQTGKTYKELLQRHRMETAARLLRRSDLNIQQIIAQVGYENTSYFYRLFHERYGLSPREYRQVRAVRSRTTA
;
A
#
# COMPACT_ATOMS: atom_id res chain seq x y z
N SER A 1 12.69 7.23 8.20
CA SER A 1 11.53 7.68 7.43
C SER A 1 11.83 8.98 6.69
N LEU A 2 11.00 9.33 5.74
CA LEU A 2 11.16 10.57 4.99
C LEU A 2 11.10 11.81 5.92
N SER A 3 10.21 11.81 6.89
CA SER A 3 10.10 12.86 7.89
C SER A 3 11.39 13.03 8.69
N ASN A 4 11.96 11.92 9.13
CA ASN A 4 13.20 11.95 9.89
C ASN A 4 14.36 12.47 9.04
N GLY A 5 14.41 12.07 7.78
CA GLY A 5 15.40 12.56 6.85
C GLY A 5 15.29 14.05 6.63
N ALA A 6 14.06 14.55 6.47
CA ALA A 6 13.81 15.97 6.31
C ALA A 6 14.28 16.77 7.53
N ARG A 7 14.01 16.27 8.73
CA ARG A 7 14.46 16.91 9.97
C ARG A 7 15.98 16.94 10.08
N ALA A 8 16.61 15.82 9.75
CA ALA A 8 18.05 15.68 9.85
C ALA A 8 18.78 16.69 8.98
N TYR A 9 18.20 17.04 7.83
CA TYR A 9 18.78 17.97 6.90
C TYR A 9 18.18 19.37 6.99
N GLY A 10 17.31 19.61 7.98
CA GLY A 10 16.69 20.92 8.16
C GLY A 10 15.67 21.28 7.07
N VAL A 11 15.17 20.28 6.36
CA VAL A 11 14.20 20.48 5.29
C VAL A 11 12.80 20.14 5.80
N SER A 12 11.80 20.95 5.44
CA SER A 12 10.43 20.71 5.85
C SER A 12 9.80 19.58 5.07
N LEU A 13 8.81 18.92 5.68
CA LEU A 13 8.06 17.86 5.01
C LEU A 13 7.32 18.40 3.77
N ALA A 14 6.82 19.65 3.86
CA ALA A 14 6.16 20.29 2.72
C ALA A 14 7.11 20.45 1.53
N TYR A 15 8.36 20.86 1.79
CA TYR A 15 9.36 20.99 0.74
C TYR A 15 9.66 19.63 0.09
N VAL A 16 9.84 18.59 0.91
CA VAL A 16 10.11 17.24 0.40
C VAL A 16 8.94 16.74 -0.45
N SER A 17 7.71 16.99 -0.02
CA SER A 17 6.52 16.61 -0.78
C SER A 17 6.47 17.29 -2.14
N GLU A 18 6.82 18.57 -2.21
CA GLU A 18 6.87 19.29 -3.48
C GLU A 18 7.94 18.74 -4.41
N CYS A 19 9.11 18.39 -3.87
CA CYS A 19 10.17 17.77 -4.66
C CYS A 19 9.75 16.43 -5.25
N VAL A 20 9.08 15.60 -4.45
CA VAL A 20 8.58 14.31 -4.90
C VAL A 20 7.55 14.50 -6.01
N ARG A 21 6.62 15.44 -5.83
CA ARG A 21 5.61 15.74 -6.84
C ARG A 21 6.22 16.22 -8.14
N ALA A 22 7.24 17.08 -8.06
CA ALA A 22 7.93 17.62 -9.23
C ALA A 22 8.60 16.52 -10.05
N GLN A 23 9.16 15.51 -9.38
CA GLN A 23 9.89 14.42 -10.05
C GLN A 23 8.98 13.32 -10.57
N THR A 24 7.91 12.99 -9.84
CA THR A 24 7.06 11.82 -10.13
C THR A 24 5.69 12.17 -10.67
N GLY A 25 5.27 13.42 -10.56
CA GLY A 25 3.92 13.86 -10.90
C GLY A 25 2.87 13.46 -9.86
N LYS A 26 3.30 12.88 -8.74
CA LYS A 26 2.42 12.43 -7.67
C LYS A 26 2.83 13.02 -6.33
N THR A 27 1.86 13.22 -5.43
CA THR A 27 2.16 13.68 -4.07
C THR A 27 2.79 12.56 -3.25
N TYR A 28 3.46 12.94 -2.18
CA TYR A 28 4.00 11.97 -1.22
C TYR A 28 2.90 11.05 -0.68
N LYS A 29 1.74 11.62 -0.38
CA LYS A 29 0.60 10.86 0.12
C LYS A 29 0.16 9.78 -0.87
N GLU A 30 0.08 10.13 -2.15
CA GLU A 30 -0.29 9.19 -3.20
C GLU A 30 0.73 8.06 -3.34
N LEU A 31 2.01 8.38 -3.29
CA LEU A 31 3.07 7.38 -3.36
C LEU A 31 3.07 6.46 -2.15
N LEU A 32 2.82 6.99 -0.96
CA LEU A 32 2.72 6.18 0.25
C LEU A 32 1.52 5.24 0.17
N GLN A 33 0.39 5.73 -0.29
CA GLN A 33 -0.81 4.93 -0.45
C GLN A 33 -0.57 3.80 -1.45
N ARG A 34 0.07 4.10 -2.56
CA ARG A 34 0.44 3.11 -3.57
C ARG A 34 1.33 2.02 -2.95
N HIS A 35 2.36 2.43 -2.22
CA HIS A 35 3.26 1.49 -1.57
C HIS A 35 2.52 0.58 -0.58
N ARG A 36 1.62 1.15 0.22
CA ARG A 36 0.83 0.38 1.18
C ARG A 36 -0.06 -0.64 0.49
N MET A 37 -0.70 -0.25 -0.61
CA MET A 37 -1.56 -1.15 -1.37
C MET A 37 -0.75 -2.27 -2.03
N GLU A 38 0.40 -1.97 -2.60
CA GLU A 38 1.27 -2.97 -3.19
C GLU A 38 1.80 -3.94 -2.15
N THR A 39 2.15 -3.44 -0.95
CA THR A 39 2.59 -4.29 0.15
C THR A 39 1.47 -5.21 0.61
N ALA A 40 0.25 -4.69 0.74
CA ALA A 40 -0.91 -5.51 1.11
C ALA A 40 -1.16 -6.62 0.09
N ALA A 41 -1.10 -6.30 -1.20
CA ALA A 41 -1.28 -7.29 -2.25
C ALA A 41 -0.22 -8.38 -2.17
N ARG A 42 1.03 -8.01 -1.93
CA ARG A 42 2.11 -8.98 -1.78
C ARG A 42 1.88 -9.89 -0.58
N LEU A 43 1.46 -9.34 0.55
CA LEU A 43 1.17 -10.14 1.75
C LEU A 43 -0.02 -11.08 1.52
N LEU A 44 -1.01 -10.65 0.75
CA LEU A 44 -2.13 -11.52 0.39
C LEU A 44 -1.68 -12.73 -0.43
N ARG A 45 -0.70 -12.53 -1.32
CA ARG A 45 -0.17 -13.60 -2.17
C ARG A 45 0.82 -14.52 -1.45
N ARG A 46 1.64 -13.96 -0.56
CA ARG A 46 2.85 -14.64 -0.06
C ARG A 46 2.85 -14.98 1.43
N SER A 47 1.83 -14.58 2.16
CA SER A 47 1.77 -14.86 3.59
C SER A 47 0.43 -15.50 3.96
N ASP A 48 0.39 -16.07 5.16
CA ASP A 48 -0.83 -16.65 5.72
C ASP A 48 -1.54 -15.68 6.67
N LEU A 49 -1.10 -14.43 6.72
CA LEU A 49 -1.73 -13.42 7.55
C LEU A 49 -3.18 -13.22 7.14
N ASN A 50 -4.07 -13.06 8.11
CA ASN A 50 -5.44 -12.73 7.78
C ASN A 50 -5.54 -11.26 7.35
N ILE A 51 -6.66 -10.91 6.75
CA ILE A 51 -6.83 -9.57 6.16
C ILE A 51 -6.70 -8.47 7.22
N GLN A 52 -7.23 -8.67 8.41
CA GLN A 52 -7.13 -7.69 9.49
C GLN A 52 -5.67 -7.45 9.89
N GLN A 53 -4.88 -8.50 9.96
CA GLN A 53 -3.45 -8.40 10.26
C GLN A 53 -2.71 -7.63 9.18
N ILE A 54 -3.05 -7.88 7.92
CA ILE A 54 -2.45 -7.18 6.79
C ILE A 54 -2.79 -5.69 6.84
N ILE A 55 -4.05 -5.35 7.08
CA ILE A 55 -4.50 -3.96 7.18
C ILE A 55 -3.71 -3.21 8.25
N ALA A 56 -3.57 -3.82 9.42
CA ALA A 56 -2.81 -3.23 10.51
C ALA A 56 -1.33 -3.08 10.16
N GLN A 57 -0.75 -4.08 9.53
CA GLN A 57 0.67 -4.08 9.19
C GLN A 57 1.02 -3.01 8.17
N VAL A 58 0.15 -2.75 7.20
CA VAL A 58 0.42 -1.71 6.21
C VAL A 58 0.04 -0.31 6.70
N GLY A 59 -0.52 -0.21 7.91
CA GLY A 59 -0.68 1.08 8.58
C GLY A 59 -2.05 1.73 8.46
N TYR A 60 -3.10 0.98 8.18
CA TYR A 60 -4.46 1.51 8.14
C TYR A 60 -5.22 1.15 9.41
N GLU A 61 -5.91 2.12 9.99
CA GLU A 61 -6.78 1.89 11.14
C GLU A 61 -8.24 1.69 10.70
N ASN A 62 -8.64 2.37 9.64
CA ASN A 62 -10.01 2.29 9.13
C ASN A 62 -10.10 1.19 8.08
N THR A 63 -10.73 0.08 8.45
CA THR A 63 -10.89 -1.10 7.60
C THR A 63 -11.67 -0.79 6.33
N SER A 64 -12.77 -0.06 6.45
CA SER A 64 -13.62 0.29 5.31
C SER A 64 -12.86 1.12 4.28
N TYR A 65 -12.05 2.05 4.74
CA TYR A 65 -11.22 2.87 3.87
C TYR A 65 -10.21 2.01 3.12
N PHE A 66 -9.57 1.07 3.82
CA PHE A 66 -8.63 0.13 3.19
C PHE A 66 -9.33 -0.68 2.09
N TYR A 67 -10.50 -1.25 2.37
CA TYR A 67 -11.24 -2.04 1.39
C TYR A 67 -11.58 -1.22 0.15
N ARG A 68 -12.00 0.03 0.34
CA ARG A 68 -12.31 0.91 -0.78
C ARG A 68 -11.08 1.17 -1.65
N LEU A 69 -9.96 1.51 -1.05
CA LEU A 69 -8.71 1.78 -1.77
C LEU A 69 -8.23 0.54 -2.51
N PHE A 70 -8.30 -0.61 -1.88
CA PHE A 70 -7.86 -1.86 -2.49
C PHE A 70 -8.72 -2.20 -3.70
N HIS A 71 -10.02 -2.08 -3.56
CA HIS A 71 -10.95 -2.34 -4.66
C HIS A 71 -10.74 -1.37 -5.82
N GLU A 72 -10.55 -0.09 -5.53
CA GLU A 72 -10.29 0.91 -6.56
C GLU A 72 -9.04 0.59 -7.37
N ARG A 73 -8.01 0.07 -6.72
CA ARG A 73 -6.74 -0.21 -7.36
C ARG A 73 -6.70 -1.54 -8.10
N TYR A 74 -7.29 -2.58 -7.55
CA TYR A 74 -7.18 -3.93 -8.08
C TYR A 74 -8.48 -4.49 -8.66
N GLY A 75 -9.59 -3.82 -8.47
CA GLY A 75 -10.89 -4.28 -8.97
C GLY A 75 -11.49 -5.44 -8.21
N LEU A 76 -10.85 -5.88 -7.15
CA LEU A 76 -11.27 -7.02 -6.33
C LEU A 76 -11.17 -6.66 -4.86
N SER A 77 -11.94 -7.35 -4.00
CA SER A 77 -11.71 -7.26 -2.57
C SER A 77 -10.42 -8.00 -2.21
N PRO A 78 -9.80 -7.73 -1.05
CA PRO A 78 -8.63 -8.48 -0.62
C PRO A 78 -8.84 -9.99 -0.58
N ARG A 79 -10.02 -10.42 -0.11
CA ARG A 79 -10.36 -11.85 -0.06
C ARG A 79 -10.43 -12.46 -1.45
N GLU A 80 -11.11 -11.81 -2.37
CA GLU A 80 -11.21 -12.26 -3.75
C GLU A 80 -9.84 -12.30 -4.42
N TYR A 81 -9.04 -11.29 -4.19
CA TYR A 81 -7.69 -11.22 -4.74
C TYR A 81 -6.85 -12.41 -4.29
N ARG A 82 -6.90 -12.74 -2.99
CA ARG A 82 -6.17 -13.89 -2.45
C ARG A 82 -6.63 -15.20 -3.07
N GLN A 83 -7.94 -15.38 -3.23
CA GLN A 83 -8.50 -16.60 -3.81
C GLN A 83 -8.11 -16.77 -5.27
N VAL A 84 -8.19 -15.72 -6.06
CA VAL A 84 -7.82 -15.75 -7.48
C VAL A 84 -6.34 -16.14 -7.64
N ARG A 85 -5.47 -15.54 -6.83
CA ARG A 85 -4.03 -15.83 -6.89
C ARG A 85 -3.72 -17.25 -6.45
N ALA A 86 -4.42 -17.76 -5.44
CA ALA A 86 -4.25 -19.13 -4.97
C ALA A 86 -4.64 -20.13 -6.07
N VAL A 87 -5.76 -19.89 -6.76
CA VAL A 87 -6.21 -20.74 -7.87
C VAL A 87 -5.20 -20.73 -9.00
N ARG A 88 -4.69 -19.55 -9.38
CA ARG A 88 -3.67 -19.45 -10.42
C ARG A 88 -2.40 -20.21 -10.06
N SER A 89 -1.96 -20.12 -8.80
CA SER A 89 -0.78 -20.85 -8.35
C SER A 89 -0.98 -22.36 -8.47
N ARG A 90 -2.16 -22.85 -8.16
CA ARG A 90 -2.48 -24.27 -8.30
C ARG A 90 -2.52 -24.71 -9.74
N THR A 91 -3.05 -23.84 -10.61
CA THR A 91 -3.20 -24.16 -12.04
C THR A 91 -1.86 -24.21 -12.75
N THR A 92 -0.91 -23.37 -12.34
CA THR A 92 0.41 -23.31 -12.97
C THR A 92 1.41 -24.29 -12.40
N ALA A 93 1.06 -24.93 -11.31
CA ALA A 93 1.91 -25.96 -10.73
C ALA A 93 1.72 -27.29 -11.46
#